data_e2391232a486dd3e299007089ce027ff
#
_entry.id   e2391232a486dd3e299007089ce027ff
#
_cell.length_a   1.000
_cell.length_b   1.000
_cell.length_c   1.000
_cell.angle_alpha   90.00
_cell.angle_beta   90.00
_cell.angle_gamma   90.00
#
_symmetry.space_group_name_H-M   'P 1'
#
loop_
_entity.id
_entity.type
_entity.pdbx_description
1 polymer ?
#
loop_
_entity_poly.entity_id
_entity_poly.type
_entity_poly.pdbx_seq_one_letter_code
_entity_poly.pdbx_strand_id
1 'polypeptide(L)'
;MKLKDMLGTAFMNLWRRKLRAILTVLGMVIGTSSIVVMVSLGIGIRSSIVESYASMGSLTNITVSSWRWVESPDGMGGTSTEKKLDKKSVETFKTIPGVVAVMPRIETWGSLKSGKWVSDCSILGIDKDVAAQFGIELSEGRYPAYKRGSSTYEIVMSQDVLNWFYDPNTGKQATNQDGSSKIDMDSRFQLTFDHRNIYQNMGNTVGEGEQPLGKMYRLDAVGMVSPNNNEFSWYCLMDLEALKKLAKENPDMNLDTSVYQQVMVKCVDTKAVSSVKAAIDEMGFGTSSLQDAVEQAEKQMQQIQYLLGAIGGVSLLVAAIGIMNTMMMSIYERTREIGIIKVLGCRMSNIAGLFLCEAAYIGFFGGALGLGISYGLSGVINMFVGASGFKSVIPLYLAVGALGFSVLVAMISGLYPALRAMRLSPLTAIRNE
;
A
#
# COMPACT_ATOMS: atom_id res chain seq x y z
N MET A 1 -40.56 36.74 4.83
CA MET A 1 -40.94 35.33 4.75
C MET A 1 -40.22 34.54 5.85
N LYS A 2 -40.86 33.60 6.51
CA LYS A 2 -40.20 32.68 7.44
C LYS A 2 -39.39 31.66 6.61
N LEU A 3 -38.29 31.17 7.17
CA LEU A 3 -37.43 30.20 6.47
C LEU A 3 -38.19 28.93 6.02
N LYS A 4 -39.13 28.50 6.83
CA LYS A 4 -39.99 27.33 6.54
C LYS A 4 -40.87 27.56 5.29
N ASP A 5 -41.39 28.78 5.11
CA ASP A 5 -42.21 29.12 3.94
C ASP A 5 -41.32 29.20 2.66
N MET A 6 -40.10 29.69 2.79
CA MET A 6 -39.12 29.73 1.68
C MET A 6 -38.75 28.32 1.20
N LEU A 7 -38.46 27.41 2.14
CA LEU A 7 -38.15 26.02 1.82
C LEU A 7 -39.34 25.30 1.17
N GLY A 8 -40.56 25.43 1.70
CA GLY A 8 -41.75 24.82 1.11
C GLY A 8 -42.03 25.33 -0.31
N THR A 9 -41.92 26.65 -0.52
CA THR A 9 -42.14 27.26 -1.84
C THR A 9 -41.06 26.81 -2.84
N ALA A 10 -39.79 26.78 -2.44
CA ALA A 10 -38.69 26.33 -3.27
C ALA A 10 -38.85 24.85 -3.72
N PHE A 11 -39.25 23.96 -2.80
CA PHE A 11 -39.53 22.58 -3.13
C PHE A 11 -40.67 22.43 -4.13
N MET A 12 -41.80 23.13 -3.89
CA MET A 12 -42.97 23.07 -4.80
C MET A 12 -42.65 23.60 -6.20
N ASN A 13 -41.81 24.62 -6.31
CA ASN A 13 -41.37 25.18 -7.55
C ASN A 13 -40.53 24.21 -8.39
N LEU A 14 -39.62 23.47 -7.75
CA LEU A 14 -38.81 22.41 -8.38
C LEU A 14 -39.72 21.31 -8.96
N TRP A 15 -40.78 20.90 -8.22
CA TRP A 15 -41.65 19.82 -8.61
C TRP A 15 -42.55 20.17 -9.82
N ARG A 16 -42.88 21.46 -10.03
CA ARG A 16 -43.65 21.90 -11.19
C ARG A 16 -42.94 21.75 -12.54
N ARG A 17 -41.58 21.61 -12.54
CA ARG A 17 -40.75 21.57 -13.76
C ARG A 17 -39.86 20.34 -13.80
N LYS A 18 -40.46 19.18 -13.67
CA LYS A 18 -39.81 17.89 -13.45
C LYS A 18 -38.64 17.58 -14.43
N LEU A 19 -38.89 17.74 -15.74
CA LEU A 19 -37.88 17.36 -16.76
C LEU A 19 -36.59 18.18 -16.63
N ARG A 20 -36.73 19.49 -16.40
CA ARG A 20 -35.60 20.39 -16.27
C ARG A 20 -34.85 20.15 -14.97
N ALA A 21 -35.57 19.96 -13.86
CA ALA A 21 -35.00 19.61 -12.57
C ALA A 21 -34.22 18.27 -12.64
N ILE A 22 -34.76 17.26 -13.31
CA ILE A 22 -34.12 15.96 -13.49
C ILE A 22 -32.80 16.10 -14.26
N LEU A 23 -32.78 16.86 -15.37
CA LEU A 23 -31.55 17.04 -16.15
C LEU A 23 -30.44 17.75 -15.37
N THR A 24 -30.79 18.77 -14.57
CA THR A 24 -29.81 19.46 -13.72
C THR A 24 -29.32 18.62 -12.57
N VAL A 25 -30.24 17.87 -11.92
CA VAL A 25 -29.89 16.90 -10.86
C VAL A 25 -29.01 15.80 -11.43
N LEU A 26 -29.27 15.30 -12.65
CA LEU A 26 -28.44 14.26 -13.29
C LEU A 26 -26.99 14.71 -13.45
N GLY A 27 -26.77 15.94 -13.92
CA GLY A 27 -25.40 16.50 -14.01
C GLY A 27 -24.70 16.55 -12.66
N MET A 28 -25.41 16.95 -11.60
CA MET A 28 -24.88 16.96 -10.23
C MET A 28 -24.60 15.54 -9.69
N VAL A 29 -25.49 14.58 -10.00
CA VAL A 29 -25.30 13.16 -9.66
C VAL A 29 -24.00 12.62 -10.26
N ILE A 30 -23.78 12.84 -11.57
CA ILE A 30 -22.56 12.36 -12.25
C ILE A 30 -21.32 13.01 -11.63
N GLY A 31 -21.32 14.32 -11.40
CA GLY A 31 -20.19 15.02 -10.82
C GLY A 31 -19.89 14.55 -9.39
N THR A 32 -20.92 14.44 -8.54
CA THR A 32 -20.74 14.02 -7.16
C THR A 32 -20.33 12.56 -7.06
N SER A 33 -20.95 11.66 -7.84
CA SER A 33 -20.59 10.23 -7.82
C SER A 33 -19.17 10.00 -8.31
N SER A 34 -18.71 10.69 -9.36
CA SER A 34 -17.34 10.60 -9.86
C SER A 34 -16.32 10.97 -8.78
N ILE A 35 -16.55 12.06 -8.06
CA ILE A 35 -15.63 12.51 -6.99
C ILE A 35 -15.64 11.55 -5.81
N VAL A 36 -16.82 11.11 -5.37
CA VAL A 36 -16.94 10.18 -4.23
C VAL A 36 -16.28 8.85 -4.52
N VAL A 37 -16.53 8.26 -5.69
CA VAL A 37 -15.92 6.98 -6.09
C VAL A 37 -14.41 7.12 -6.21
N MET A 38 -13.92 8.20 -6.82
CA MET A 38 -12.48 8.47 -6.93
C MET A 38 -11.79 8.54 -5.57
N VAL A 39 -12.33 9.35 -4.64
CA VAL A 39 -11.74 9.50 -3.30
C VAL A 39 -11.84 8.20 -2.51
N SER A 40 -12.97 7.50 -2.61
CA SER A 40 -13.21 6.21 -1.97
C SER A 40 -12.22 5.12 -2.43
N LEU A 41 -11.98 5.03 -3.73
CA LEU A 41 -10.96 4.14 -4.29
C LEU A 41 -9.56 4.49 -3.77
N GLY A 42 -9.23 5.79 -3.74
CA GLY A 42 -7.94 6.24 -3.23
C GLY A 42 -7.70 5.85 -1.77
N ILE A 43 -8.70 6.03 -0.91
CA ILE A 43 -8.63 5.63 0.51
C ILE A 43 -8.49 4.10 0.62
N GLY A 44 -9.30 3.35 -0.13
CA GLY A 44 -9.31 1.89 -0.07
C GLY A 44 -8.02 1.26 -0.58
N ILE A 45 -7.50 1.74 -1.71
CA ILE A 45 -6.24 1.25 -2.30
C ILE A 45 -5.07 1.56 -1.38
N ARG A 46 -5.02 2.77 -0.79
CA ARG A 46 -4.00 3.12 0.20
C ARG A 46 -4.00 2.15 1.38
N SER A 47 -5.16 1.87 1.94
CA SER A 47 -5.30 0.92 3.05
C SER A 47 -4.82 -0.48 2.66
N SER A 48 -5.21 -0.95 1.47
CA SER A 48 -4.82 -2.27 0.96
C SER A 48 -3.31 -2.36 0.67
N ILE A 49 -2.70 -1.29 0.16
CA ILE A 49 -1.25 -1.23 -0.06
C ILE A 49 -0.50 -1.34 1.27
N VAL A 50 -0.87 -0.51 2.26
CA VAL A 50 -0.23 -0.54 3.57
C VAL A 50 -0.40 -1.90 4.23
N GLU A 51 -1.59 -2.51 4.18
CA GLU A 51 -1.87 -3.84 4.73
C GLU A 51 -1.06 -4.93 4.02
N SER A 52 -0.98 -4.88 2.68
CA SER A 52 -0.19 -5.82 1.88
C SER A 52 1.30 -5.74 2.20
N TYR A 53 1.87 -4.55 2.23
CA TYR A 53 3.29 -4.40 2.56
C TYR A 53 3.58 -4.71 4.03
N ALA A 54 2.68 -4.38 4.95
CA ALA A 54 2.83 -4.76 6.36
C ALA A 54 2.78 -6.28 6.58
N SER A 55 2.05 -7.01 5.75
CA SER A 55 2.06 -8.48 5.77
C SER A 55 3.33 -9.10 5.18
N MET A 56 4.08 -8.36 4.35
CA MET A 56 5.36 -8.80 3.76
C MET A 56 6.54 -8.60 4.71
N GLY A 57 6.41 -7.70 5.70
CA GLY A 57 7.47 -7.42 6.67
C GLY A 57 7.23 -6.12 7.44
N SER A 58 8.21 -5.71 8.23
CA SER A 58 8.08 -4.52 9.06
C SER A 58 8.37 -3.23 8.29
N LEU A 59 7.40 -2.30 8.29
CA LEU A 59 7.54 -0.97 7.68
C LEU A 59 8.59 -0.07 8.36
N THR A 60 9.10 -0.48 9.54
CA THR A 60 10.13 0.25 10.28
C THR A 60 11.53 -0.32 10.08
N ASN A 61 11.67 -1.35 9.22
CA ASN A 61 12.96 -1.93 8.87
C ASN A 61 13.53 -1.24 7.63
N ILE A 62 14.82 -0.91 7.68
CA ILE A 62 15.62 -0.44 6.55
C ILE A 62 16.64 -1.51 6.23
N THR A 63 16.72 -1.93 4.99
CA THR A 63 17.80 -2.79 4.49
C THR A 63 18.89 -1.90 3.89
N VAL A 64 20.08 -1.98 4.44
CA VAL A 64 21.28 -1.27 3.98
C VAL A 64 22.12 -2.22 3.16
N SER A 65 22.52 -1.79 1.97
CA SER A 65 23.38 -2.54 1.04
C SER A 65 24.70 -1.80 0.80
N SER A 66 25.74 -2.56 0.44
CA SER A 66 27.04 -2.00 0.04
C SER A 66 26.96 -1.20 -1.28
N TRP A 67 25.97 -1.50 -2.11
CA TRP A 67 25.77 -0.88 -3.42
C TRP A 67 24.75 0.25 -3.34
N ARG A 68 25.14 1.44 -3.80
CA ARG A 68 24.25 2.58 -3.95
C ARG A 68 24.14 2.95 -5.41
N TRP A 69 22.90 3.02 -5.92
CA TRP A 69 22.62 3.55 -7.24
C TRP A 69 22.41 5.07 -7.14
N VAL A 70 23.19 5.84 -7.89
CA VAL A 70 23.06 7.29 -7.98
C VAL A 70 22.63 7.62 -9.42
N GLU A 71 21.41 8.11 -9.58
CA GLU A 71 20.91 8.56 -10.89
C GLU A 71 21.75 9.74 -11.40
N SER A 72 22.05 9.73 -12.70
CA SER A 72 22.67 10.87 -13.36
C SER A 72 21.71 12.05 -13.40
N PRO A 73 22.20 13.30 -13.27
CA PRO A 73 21.37 14.50 -13.34
C PRO A 73 20.55 14.62 -14.63
N ASP A 74 20.99 13.97 -15.70
CA ASP A 74 20.36 13.98 -17.03
C ASP A 74 19.26 12.94 -17.20
N GLY A 75 18.96 12.12 -16.18
CA GLY A 75 17.92 11.10 -16.22
C GLY A 75 18.15 9.93 -17.20
N MET A 76 19.33 9.87 -17.86
CA MET A 76 19.66 8.86 -18.89
C MET A 76 20.61 7.77 -18.39
N GLY A 77 20.64 7.53 -17.09
CA GLY A 77 21.50 6.48 -16.52
C GLY A 77 21.86 6.80 -15.08
N GLY A 78 22.78 6.04 -14.52
CA GLY A 78 23.28 6.25 -13.18
C GLY A 78 24.61 5.50 -12.97
N THR A 79 25.30 5.84 -11.93
CA THR A 79 26.52 5.14 -11.49
C THR A 79 26.25 4.41 -10.20
N SER A 80 26.73 3.17 -10.11
CA SER A 80 26.74 2.45 -8.84
C SER A 80 28.05 2.75 -8.09
N THR A 81 27.92 3.12 -6.84
CA THR A 81 29.05 3.23 -5.92
C THR A 81 29.01 2.08 -4.93
N GLU A 82 30.17 1.48 -4.65
CA GLU A 82 30.27 0.42 -3.66
C GLU A 82 31.04 0.91 -2.44
N LYS A 83 30.46 0.65 -1.26
CA LYS A 83 31.07 0.91 0.04
C LYS A 83 30.95 -0.31 0.92
N LYS A 84 32.07 -0.76 1.50
CA LYS A 84 32.10 -1.96 2.34
C LYS A 84 31.26 -1.78 3.62
N LEU A 85 30.37 -2.73 3.87
CA LEU A 85 29.61 -2.85 5.12
C LEU A 85 30.43 -3.67 6.12
N ASP A 86 31.26 -3.01 6.91
CA ASP A 86 32.10 -3.62 7.93
C ASP A 86 31.52 -3.45 9.34
N LYS A 87 32.19 -4.01 10.34
CA LYS A 87 31.80 -3.89 11.74
C LYS A 87 31.71 -2.43 12.21
N LYS A 88 32.58 -1.55 11.68
CA LYS A 88 32.59 -0.13 12.02
C LYS A 88 31.34 0.58 11.52
N SER A 89 30.91 0.25 10.30
CA SER A 89 29.64 0.76 9.75
C SER A 89 28.45 0.37 10.60
N VAL A 90 28.40 -0.90 11.05
CA VAL A 90 27.33 -1.39 11.95
C VAL A 90 27.28 -0.61 13.26
N GLU A 91 28.45 -0.36 13.89
CA GLU A 91 28.51 0.44 15.13
C GLU A 91 28.10 1.90 14.88
N THR A 92 28.45 2.47 13.73
CA THR A 92 28.04 3.84 13.38
C THR A 92 26.51 3.92 13.20
N PHE A 93 25.88 2.94 12.57
CA PHE A 93 24.42 2.93 12.39
C PHE A 93 23.66 2.89 13.73
N LYS A 94 24.21 2.23 14.76
CA LYS A 94 23.62 2.22 16.11
C LYS A 94 23.56 3.60 16.76
N THR A 95 24.42 4.54 16.34
CA THR A 95 24.48 5.90 16.90
C THR A 95 23.54 6.88 16.24
N ILE A 96 22.86 6.49 15.16
CA ILE A 96 21.94 7.37 14.43
C ILE A 96 20.65 7.57 15.28
N PRO A 97 20.21 8.81 15.51
CA PRO A 97 18.96 9.07 16.22
C PRO A 97 17.77 8.41 15.53
N GLY A 98 16.94 7.72 16.29
CA GLY A 98 15.78 6.98 15.76
C GLY A 98 16.05 5.51 15.42
N VAL A 99 17.30 5.04 15.54
CA VAL A 99 17.65 3.62 15.40
C VAL A 99 17.47 2.90 16.75
N VAL A 100 16.78 1.77 16.73
CA VAL A 100 16.54 0.91 17.89
C VAL A 100 17.48 -0.29 17.91
N ALA A 101 17.67 -0.92 16.75
CA ALA A 101 18.53 -2.09 16.61
C ALA A 101 19.17 -2.13 15.23
N VAL A 102 20.31 -2.81 15.16
CA VAL A 102 21.06 -3.04 13.90
C VAL A 102 21.44 -4.52 13.84
N MET A 103 21.07 -5.20 12.77
CA MET A 103 21.33 -6.62 12.55
C MET A 103 22.11 -6.81 11.24
N PRO A 104 23.41 -7.13 11.31
CA PRO A 104 24.16 -7.51 10.13
C PRO A 104 23.68 -8.87 9.59
N ARG A 105 23.62 -9.02 8.28
CA ARG A 105 23.17 -10.21 7.57
C ARG A 105 24.26 -10.72 6.62
N ILE A 106 24.41 -12.02 6.63
CA ILE A 106 25.16 -12.76 5.61
C ILE A 106 24.23 -13.82 5.07
N GLU A 107 24.10 -13.86 3.76
CA GLU A 107 23.26 -14.82 3.06
C GLU A 107 24.09 -15.72 2.17
N THR A 108 23.79 -16.99 2.13
CA THR A 108 24.44 -17.96 1.24
C THR A 108 23.43 -19.05 0.85
N TRP A 109 23.75 -19.74 -0.22
CA TRP A 109 22.99 -20.91 -0.66
C TRP A 109 23.64 -22.19 -0.18
N GLY A 110 22.82 -23.17 0.18
CA GLY A 110 23.28 -24.48 0.57
C GLY A 110 22.20 -25.54 0.33
N SER A 111 22.63 -26.79 0.28
CA SER A 111 21.73 -27.92 0.12
C SER A 111 21.61 -28.70 1.42
N LEU A 112 20.37 -28.87 1.88
CA LEU A 112 20.02 -29.68 3.05
C LEU A 112 19.70 -31.11 2.60
N LYS A 113 20.16 -32.07 3.37
CA LYS A 113 19.86 -33.50 3.16
C LYS A 113 19.30 -34.12 4.42
N SER A 114 18.18 -34.86 4.28
CA SER A 114 17.60 -35.66 5.34
C SER A 114 17.25 -37.05 4.78
N GLY A 115 18.10 -38.03 5.09
CA GLY A 115 18.00 -39.36 4.49
C GLY A 115 18.19 -39.32 2.97
N LYS A 116 17.13 -39.67 2.21
CA LYS A 116 17.11 -39.59 0.75
C LYS A 116 16.56 -38.26 0.20
N TRP A 117 15.99 -37.44 1.05
CA TRP A 117 15.34 -36.19 0.70
C TRP A 117 16.34 -35.04 0.73
N VAL A 118 16.21 -34.12 -0.22
CA VAL A 118 17.07 -32.94 -0.34
C VAL A 118 16.23 -31.70 -0.54
N SER A 119 16.77 -30.56 -0.11
CA SER A 119 16.19 -29.24 -0.34
C SER A 119 17.31 -28.24 -0.50
N ASP A 120 17.25 -27.45 -1.55
CA ASP A 120 18.14 -26.30 -1.72
C ASP A 120 17.47 -25.09 -1.05
N CYS A 121 18.19 -24.42 -0.16
CA CYS A 121 17.66 -23.28 0.58
C CYS A 121 18.67 -22.17 0.72
N SER A 122 18.17 -20.96 0.93
CA SER A 122 18.97 -19.81 1.34
C SER A 122 19.18 -19.86 2.85
N ILE A 123 20.44 -19.74 3.26
CA ILE A 123 20.85 -19.74 4.66
C ILE A 123 21.19 -18.31 5.05
N LEU A 124 20.50 -17.80 6.05
CA LEU A 124 20.66 -16.46 6.57
C LEU A 124 21.33 -16.48 7.93
N GLY A 125 22.53 -15.87 8.01
CA GLY A 125 23.22 -15.63 9.27
C GLY A 125 22.61 -14.44 10.00
N ILE A 126 22.08 -14.67 11.20
CA ILE A 126 21.41 -13.65 12.03
C ILE A 126 22.09 -13.52 13.39
N ASP A 127 21.92 -12.36 14.01
CA ASP A 127 22.25 -12.15 15.42
C ASP A 127 21.01 -12.45 16.28
N LYS A 128 21.06 -13.53 17.07
CA LYS A 128 19.96 -13.98 17.91
C LYS A 128 19.50 -12.95 18.95
N ASP A 129 20.41 -12.08 19.42
CA ASP A 129 20.14 -11.14 20.51
C ASP A 129 19.23 -9.99 20.06
N VAL A 130 19.20 -9.73 18.76
CA VAL A 130 18.35 -8.68 18.15
C VAL A 130 17.26 -9.24 17.21
N ALA A 131 17.30 -10.53 16.89
CA ALA A 131 16.40 -11.15 15.91
C ALA A 131 14.90 -10.86 16.17
N ALA A 132 14.46 -10.97 17.42
CA ALA A 132 13.08 -10.69 17.81
C ALA A 132 12.65 -9.24 17.52
N GLN A 133 13.57 -8.28 17.61
CA GLN A 133 13.28 -6.86 17.34
C GLN A 133 12.99 -6.62 15.86
N PHE A 134 13.53 -7.46 14.98
CA PHE A 134 13.28 -7.39 13.54
C PHE A 134 12.03 -8.18 13.12
N GLY A 135 11.27 -8.70 14.06
CA GLY A 135 10.04 -9.42 13.78
C GLY A 135 10.27 -10.89 13.38
N ILE A 136 11.45 -11.46 13.66
CA ILE A 136 11.68 -12.89 13.48
C ILE A 136 10.99 -13.60 14.66
N GLU A 137 9.74 -13.99 14.47
CA GLU A 137 8.97 -14.72 15.49
C GLU A 137 9.10 -16.22 15.26
N LEU A 138 9.25 -16.96 16.35
CA LEU A 138 9.28 -18.43 16.33
C LEU A 138 7.93 -18.98 16.77
N SER A 139 7.42 -19.98 16.04
CA SER A 139 6.24 -20.75 16.47
C SER A 139 6.59 -21.74 17.57
N GLU A 140 7.80 -22.28 17.53
CA GLU A 140 8.30 -23.23 18.52
C GLU A 140 9.84 -23.21 18.60
N GLY A 141 10.39 -23.71 19.72
CA GLY A 141 11.82 -23.83 19.91
C GLY A 141 12.50 -22.53 20.33
N ARG A 142 13.73 -22.31 19.88
CA ARG A 142 14.58 -21.16 20.23
C ARG A 142 15.43 -20.71 19.07
N TYR A 143 16.02 -19.50 19.16
CA TYR A 143 16.99 -19.02 18.17
C TYR A 143 18.28 -19.87 18.15
N PRO A 144 18.92 -19.99 16.97
CA PRO A 144 20.14 -20.75 16.81
C PRO A 144 21.29 -20.07 17.57
N ALA A 145 22.13 -20.83 18.18
CA ALA A 145 23.29 -20.34 18.91
C ALA A 145 24.56 -21.06 18.48
N TYR A 146 25.64 -20.30 18.31
CA TYR A 146 26.93 -20.89 18.01
C TYR A 146 27.60 -21.40 19.26
N LYS A 147 27.93 -22.70 19.28
CA LYS A 147 28.74 -23.33 20.33
C LYS A 147 30.15 -23.58 19.81
N ARG A 148 31.12 -22.85 20.37
CA ARG A 148 32.51 -23.01 19.99
C ARG A 148 33.00 -24.45 20.27
N GLY A 149 33.56 -25.11 19.25
CA GLY A 149 34.05 -26.49 19.36
C GLY A 149 33.00 -27.57 19.08
N SER A 150 31.75 -27.23 18.84
CA SER A 150 30.72 -28.19 18.38
C SER A 150 30.98 -28.62 16.93
N SER A 151 30.72 -29.90 16.67
CA SER A 151 30.69 -30.48 15.32
C SER A 151 29.30 -30.38 14.67
N THR A 152 28.31 -29.92 15.42
CA THR A 152 26.93 -29.76 14.99
C THR A 152 26.55 -28.29 15.04
N TYR A 153 25.87 -27.80 14.03
CA TYR A 153 25.39 -26.42 13.90
C TYR A 153 23.89 -26.36 14.13
N GLU A 154 23.42 -25.35 14.84
CA GLU A 154 22.01 -25.13 15.09
C GLU A 154 21.38 -24.31 14.00
N ILE A 155 20.18 -24.70 13.56
CA ILE A 155 19.37 -23.97 12.57
C ILE A 155 17.94 -23.80 13.04
N VAL A 156 17.31 -22.76 12.55
CA VAL A 156 15.85 -22.55 12.61
C VAL A 156 15.33 -22.58 11.19
N MET A 157 14.28 -23.33 10.95
CA MET A 157 13.67 -23.49 9.63
C MET A 157 12.24 -22.98 9.63
N SER A 158 11.69 -22.73 8.45
CA SER A 158 10.27 -22.48 8.28
C SER A 158 9.55 -23.75 7.80
N GLN A 159 8.22 -23.75 7.93
CA GLN A 159 7.39 -24.81 7.35
C GLN A 159 7.54 -24.89 5.83
N ASP A 160 7.76 -23.76 5.16
CA ASP A 160 7.94 -23.73 3.71
C ASP A 160 9.21 -24.45 3.28
N VAL A 161 10.32 -24.26 3.99
CA VAL A 161 11.58 -25.00 3.73
C VAL A 161 11.39 -26.51 3.91
N LEU A 162 10.63 -26.93 4.93
CA LEU A 162 10.32 -28.35 5.13
C LEU A 162 9.48 -28.93 4.00
N ASN A 163 8.61 -28.16 3.40
CA ASN A 163 7.76 -28.58 2.29
C ASN A 163 8.52 -28.67 0.95
N TRP A 164 9.70 -28.06 0.84
CA TRP A 164 10.51 -28.09 -0.40
C TRP A 164 11.41 -29.32 -0.51
N PHE A 165 11.45 -30.19 0.47
CA PHE A 165 12.23 -31.41 0.36
C PHE A 165 11.65 -32.34 -0.72
N TYR A 166 12.53 -32.85 -1.56
CA TYR A 166 12.20 -33.78 -2.65
C TYR A 166 13.22 -34.90 -2.77
N ASP A 167 12.84 -35.99 -3.39
CA ASP A 167 13.73 -37.09 -3.73
C ASP A 167 14.41 -36.78 -5.08
N PRO A 168 15.72 -36.55 -5.13
CA PRO A 168 16.42 -36.14 -6.33
C PRO A 168 16.36 -37.20 -7.45
N ASN A 169 16.16 -38.49 -7.12
CA ASN A 169 16.08 -39.56 -8.13
C ASN A 169 14.69 -39.64 -8.80
N THR A 170 13.63 -39.26 -8.11
CA THR A 170 12.25 -39.41 -8.58
C THR A 170 11.54 -38.08 -8.84
N GLY A 171 12.11 -36.95 -8.34
CA GLY A 171 11.50 -35.64 -8.41
C GLY A 171 10.26 -35.47 -7.49
N LYS A 172 9.91 -36.50 -6.70
CA LYS A 172 8.72 -36.44 -5.83
C LYS A 172 9.01 -35.65 -4.58
N GLN A 173 8.07 -34.78 -4.21
CA GLN A 173 8.15 -34.04 -2.92
C GLN A 173 7.97 -34.99 -1.71
N ALA A 174 8.59 -34.61 -0.61
CA ALA A 174 8.52 -35.29 0.66
C ALA A 174 7.20 -34.98 1.39
N THR A 175 6.05 -35.24 0.76
CA THR A 175 4.73 -34.95 1.30
C THR A 175 3.96 -36.24 1.59
N ASN A 176 3.13 -36.20 2.64
CA ASN A 176 2.17 -37.24 2.98
C ASN A 176 0.92 -37.13 2.09
N GLN A 177 -0.01 -38.06 2.22
CA GLN A 177 -1.27 -38.05 1.47
C GLN A 177 -2.20 -36.88 1.88
N ASP A 178 -2.03 -36.35 3.09
CA ASP A 178 -2.75 -35.20 3.62
C ASP A 178 -2.12 -33.85 3.27
N GLY A 179 -1.01 -33.84 2.50
CA GLY A 179 -0.27 -32.65 2.10
C GLY A 179 0.75 -32.15 3.13
N SER A 180 0.88 -32.78 4.29
CA SER A 180 1.90 -32.42 5.29
C SER A 180 3.29 -32.90 4.86
N SER A 181 4.36 -32.24 5.33
CA SER A 181 5.72 -32.68 5.11
C SER A 181 6.01 -33.99 5.84
N LYS A 182 6.80 -34.88 5.21
CA LYS A 182 7.39 -36.08 5.84
C LYS A 182 8.62 -35.76 6.69
N ILE A 183 9.15 -34.57 6.51
CA ILE A 183 10.32 -34.09 7.21
C ILE A 183 9.81 -33.18 8.34
N ASP A 184 10.29 -33.41 9.52
CA ASP A 184 9.99 -32.67 10.76
C ASP A 184 11.28 -32.15 11.40
N MET A 185 11.14 -31.39 12.47
CA MET A 185 12.30 -30.83 13.20
C MET A 185 13.17 -31.90 13.87
N ASP A 186 12.63 -33.07 14.18
CA ASP A 186 13.38 -34.18 14.83
C ASP A 186 14.19 -34.98 13.76
N SER A 187 14.02 -34.69 12.51
CA SER A 187 14.73 -35.32 11.41
C SER A 187 16.22 -34.95 11.46
N ARG A 188 17.08 -35.88 11.02
CA ARG A 188 18.53 -35.64 10.96
C ARG A 188 18.87 -34.86 9.69
N PHE A 189 19.40 -33.65 9.88
CA PHE A 189 19.80 -32.79 8.75
C PHE A 189 21.30 -32.76 8.58
N GLN A 190 21.72 -32.66 7.31
CA GLN A 190 23.07 -32.40 6.90
C GLN A 190 23.08 -31.24 5.90
N LEU A 191 24.07 -30.37 6.02
CA LEU A 191 24.26 -29.23 5.12
C LEU A 191 25.51 -29.47 4.26
N THR A 192 25.41 -29.18 2.99
CA THR A 192 26.57 -29.11 2.09
C THR A 192 26.47 -27.85 1.24
N PHE A 193 27.63 -27.29 0.91
CA PHE A 193 27.77 -26.20 -0.06
C PHE A 193 28.24 -26.73 -1.45
N ASP A 194 28.53 -28.01 -1.53
CA ASP A 194 28.90 -28.70 -2.78
C ASP A 194 27.71 -29.54 -3.26
N HIS A 195 27.03 -29.06 -4.29
CA HIS A 195 25.90 -29.72 -4.90
C HIS A 195 26.21 -31.14 -5.43
N ARG A 196 27.48 -31.45 -5.73
CA ARG A 196 27.91 -32.78 -6.16
C ARG A 196 27.63 -33.83 -5.09
N ASN A 197 27.69 -33.47 -3.80
CA ASN A 197 27.34 -34.38 -2.69
C ASN A 197 25.90 -34.92 -2.75
N ILE A 198 25.04 -34.25 -3.47
CA ILE A 198 23.59 -34.57 -3.57
C ILE A 198 23.29 -35.31 -4.86
N TYR A 199 23.85 -34.82 -5.96
CA TYR A 199 23.47 -35.30 -7.31
C TYR A 199 24.42 -36.35 -7.90
N GLN A 200 25.43 -36.81 -7.17
CA GLN A 200 26.42 -37.78 -7.60
C GLN A 200 25.80 -39.13 -8.08
N ASN A 201 24.66 -39.53 -7.50
CA ASN A 201 23.97 -40.77 -7.86
C ASN A 201 23.08 -40.67 -9.14
N MET A 202 22.99 -39.48 -9.76
CA MET A 202 22.17 -39.26 -10.97
C MET A 202 22.88 -39.61 -12.30
N GLY A 203 23.88 -40.46 -12.27
CA GLY A 203 24.53 -40.93 -13.49
C GLY A 203 25.72 -40.13 -13.98
N ASN A 204 26.17 -39.10 -13.27
CA ASN A 204 27.46 -38.48 -13.50
C ASN A 204 28.52 -39.25 -12.72
N THR A 205 29.24 -40.12 -13.37
CA THR A 205 30.49 -40.68 -12.85
C THR A 205 31.47 -39.52 -12.69
N VAL A 206 32.06 -39.41 -11.50
CA VAL A 206 33.17 -38.46 -11.23
C VAL A 206 34.29 -38.81 -12.24
N GLY A 207 34.63 -37.86 -13.14
CA GLY A 207 35.69 -38.05 -14.10
C GLY A 207 37.02 -38.17 -13.35
N GLU A 208 37.98 -38.98 -13.89
CA GLU A 208 39.33 -39.03 -13.40
C GLU A 208 39.93 -37.61 -13.44
N GLY A 209 40.16 -37.03 -12.23
CA GLY A 209 40.72 -35.65 -12.07
C GLY A 209 39.83 -34.67 -11.35
N GLU A 210 38.60 -35.04 -10.95
CA GLU A 210 37.74 -34.12 -10.14
C GLU A 210 38.18 -33.94 -8.70
N GLN A 211 38.02 -32.74 -8.19
CA GLN A 211 38.33 -32.39 -6.80
C GLN A 211 37.53 -33.25 -5.80
N PRO A 212 38.07 -33.57 -4.61
CA PRO A 212 37.35 -34.29 -3.60
C PRO A 212 36.05 -33.60 -3.22
N LEU A 213 35.01 -34.38 -2.93
CA LEU A 213 33.70 -33.91 -2.52
C LEU A 213 33.81 -32.96 -1.33
N GLY A 214 33.02 -31.90 -1.33
CA GLY A 214 32.93 -30.95 -0.25
C GLY A 214 32.45 -31.60 1.07
N LYS A 215 32.68 -30.93 2.17
CA LYS A 215 32.28 -31.43 3.51
C LYS A 215 30.78 -31.41 3.68
N MET A 216 30.27 -32.38 4.47
CA MET A 216 28.90 -32.37 4.97
C MET A 216 28.90 -32.05 6.47
N TYR A 217 28.05 -31.09 6.85
CA TYR A 217 27.95 -30.61 8.24
C TYR A 217 26.66 -31.11 8.87
N ARG A 218 26.71 -31.59 10.11
CA ARG A 218 25.51 -31.95 10.84
C ARG A 218 24.77 -30.71 11.32
N LEU A 219 23.46 -30.73 11.17
CA LEU A 219 22.59 -29.67 11.64
C LEU A 219 21.56 -30.22 12.64
N ASP A 220 21.28 -29.41 13.67
CA ASP A 220 20.19 -29.63 14.61
C ASP A 220 19.15 -28.53 14.39
N ALA A 221 17.92 -28.87 14.05
CA ALA A 221 16.82 -27.95 13.99
C ALA A 221 16.35 -27.64 15.43
N VAL A 222 16.51 -26.39 15.85
CA VAL A 222 16.25 -25.94 17.24
C VAL A 222 15.03 -25.05 17.39
N GLY A 223 14.40 -24.67 16.29
CA GLY A 223 13.19 -23.86 16.29
C GLY A 223 12.58 -23.75 14.90
N MET A 224 11.35 -23.26 14.87
CA MET A 224 10.59 -23.03 13.63
C MET A 224 10.12 -21.58 13.57
N VAL A 225 10.30 -20.95 12.41
CA VAL A 225 9.77 -19.60 12.14
C VAL A 225 8.25 -19.65 12.09
N SER A 226 7.60 -18.66 12.69
CA SER A 226 6.14 -18.53 12.65
C SER A 226 5.65 -18.44 11.19
N PRO A 227 4.57 -19.15 10.83
CA PRO A 227 4.02 -19.12 9.47
C PRO A 227 3.49 -17.73 9.05
N ASN A 228 3.28 -16.84 10.01
CA ASN A 228 2.87 -15.45 9.74
C ASN A 228 4.03 -14.54 9.36
N ASN A 229 5.27 -15.04 9.36
CA ASN A 229 6.46 -14.25 9.06
C ASN A 229 6.89 -14.44 7.60
N ASN A 230 6.25 -13.73 6.68
CA ASN A 230 6.51 -13.86 5.25
C ASN A 230 7.93 -13.40 4.83
N GLU A 231 8.57 -12.48 5.57
CA GLU A 231 9.90 -11.98 5.24
C GLU A 231 10.99 -13.05 5.39
N PHE A 232 10.87 -13.92 6.40
CA PHE A 232 11.90 -14.92 6.75
C PHE A 232 11.49 -16.36 6.45
N SER A 233 10.29 -16.59 5.90
CA SER A 233 9.76 -17.94 5.62
C SER A 233 10.56 -18.71 4.57
N TRP A 234 11.38 -18.01 3.76
CA TRP A 234 12.19 -18.59 2.69
C TRP A 234 13.61 -18.99 3.13
N TYR A 235 13.97 -18.71 4.37
CA TYR A 235 15.32 -18.89 4.89
C TYR A 235 15.43 -20.01 5.90
N CYS A 236 16.61 -20.65 5.89
CA CYS A 236 17.14 -21.33 7.04
C CYS A 236 17.96 -20.34 7.86
N LEU A 237 17.57 -20.08 9.10
CA LEU A 237 18.27 -19.13 9.95
C LEU A 237 19.38 -19.85 10.74
N MET A 238 20.57 -19.28 10.74
CA MET A 238 21.73 -19.76 11.46
C MET A 238 22.36 -18.62 12.25
N ASP A 239 23.07 -18.94 13.32
CA ASP A 239 23.87 -17.95 14.03
C ASP A 239 24.96 -17.37 13.10
N LEU A 240 25.10 -16.04 13.09
CA LEU A 240 26.01 -15.32 12.20
C LEU A 240 27.47 -15.77 12.32
N GLU A 241 27.96 -16.02 13.57
CA GLU A 241 29.32 -16.47 13.80
C GLU A 241 29.52 -17.95 13.39
N ALA A 242 28.46 -18.78 13.50
CA ALA A 242 28.47 -20.12 12.96
C ALA A 242 28.63 -20.11 11.44
N LEU A 243 27.88 -19.26 10.74
CA LEU A 243 27.95 -19.14 9.29
C LEU A 243 29.32 -18.60 8.83
N LYS A 244 29.88 -17.60 9.52
CA LYS A 244 31.24 -17.11 9.26
C LYS A 244 32.31 -18.18 9.42
N LYS A 245 32.15 -19.07 10.39
CA LYS A 245 33.09 -20.21 10.58
C LYS A 245 32.95 -21.19 9.41
N LEU A 246 31.72 -21.54 9.00
CA LEU A 246 31.50 -22.42 7.85
C LEU A 246 32.09 -21.83 6.56
N ALA A 247 31.95 -20.54 6.35
CA ALA A 247 32.55 -19.87 5.20
C ALA A 247 34.09 -19.92 5.19
N LYS A 248 34.73 -19.77 6.34
CA LYS A 248 36.17 -19.93 6.46
C LYS A 248 36.67 -21.36 6.20
N GLU A 249 35.83 -22.36 6.54
CA GLU A 249 36.14 -23.78 6.31
C GLU A 249 35.87 -24.22 4.88
N ASN A 250 35.11 -23.42 4.11
CA ASN A 250 34.71 -23.70 2.71
C ASN A 250 35.02 -22.51 1.81
N PRO A 251 36.26 -22.43 1.29
CA PRO A 251 36.65 -21.35 0.39
C PRO A 251 35.79 -21.26 -0.88
N ASP A 252 35.22 -22.38 -1.32
CA ASP A 252 34.34 -22.47 -2.49
C ASP A 252 33.04 -21.66 -2.33
N MET A 253 32.65 -21.31 -1.09
CA MET A 253 31.50 -20.39 -0.86
C MET A 253 31.77 -18.98 -1.38
N ASN A 254 33.04 -18.64 -1.65
CA ASN A 254 33.48 -17.30 -2.11
C ASN A 254 32.84 -16.15 -1.29
N LEU A 255 32.72 -16.34 0.02
CA LEU A 255 32.07 -15.42 0.94
C LEU A 255 33.14 -14.66 1.76
N ASP A 256 33.20 -13.34 1.59
CA ASP A 256 34.07 -12.50 2.43
C ASP A 256 33.42 -12.31 3.81
N THR A 257 33.97 -12.95 4.81
CA THR A 257 33.49 -12.87 6.20
C THR A 257 33.88 -11.58 6.93
N SER A 258 34.70 -10.71 6.32
CA SER A 258 35.13 -9.42 6.87
C SER A 258 34.08 -8.32 6.64
N VAL A 259 33.20 -8.50 5.67
CA VAL A 259 32.13 -7.59 5.30
C VAL A 259 30.77 -8.27 5.37
N TYR A 260 29.73 -7.48 5.56
CA TYR A 260 28.36 -7.93 5.49
C TYR A 260 27.76 -7.63 4.10
N GLN A 261 26.94 -8.51 3.60
CA GLN A 261 26.23 -8.28 2.34
C GLN A 261 25.13 -7.23 2.52
N GLN A 262 24.45 -7.31 3.65
CA GLN A 262 23.37 -6.41 4.03
C GLN A 262 23.40 -6.15 5.53
N VAL A 263 22.83 -5.03 5.95
CA VAL A 263 22.59 -4.71 7.35
C VAL A 263 21.16 -4.24 7.48
N MET A 264 20.40 -4.87 8.35
CA MET A 264 19.05 -4.40 8.71
C MET A 264 19.14 -3.39 9.84
N VAL A 265 18.46 -2.27 9.70
CA VAL A 265 18.34 -1.21 10.70
C VAL A 265 16.88 -1.05 11.09
N LYS A 266 16.58 -1.21 12.37
CA LYS A 266 15.23 -1.03 12.94
C LYS A 266 15.06 0.39 13.43
N CYS A 267 14.03 1.06 12.95
CA CYS A 267 13.63 2.38 13.41
C CYS A 267 12.56 2.31 14.51
N VAL A 268 12.48 3.34 15.33
CA VAL A 268 11.49 3.47 16.41
C VAL A 268 10.07 3.54 15.87
N ASP A 269 9.87 4.24 14.76
CA ASP A 269 8.58 4.38 14.07
C ASP A 269 8.78 4.60 12.56
N THR A 270 7.69 4.62 11.80
CA THR A 270 7.73 4.85 10.34
C THR A 270 8.17 6.25 9.96
N LYS A 271 8.01 7.26 10.86
CA LYS A 271 8.44 8.64 10.59
C LYS A 271 9.95 8.78 10.65
N ALA A 272 10.60 8.00 11.54
CA ALA A 272 12.05 7.98 11.66
C ALA A 272 12.73 7.32 10.46
N VAL A 273 12.04 6.45 9.70
CA VAL A 273 12.61 5.72 8.55
C VAL A 273 13.23 6.67 7.54
N SER A 274 12.53 7.71 7.12
CA SER A 274 13.03 8.65 6.10
C SER A 274 14.26 9.42 6.56
N SER A 275 14.32 9.84 7.84
CA SER A 275 15.48 10.58 8.39
C SER A 275 16.68 9.67 8.59
N VAL A 276 16.49 8.43 9.07
CA VAL A 276 17.56 7.44 9.25
C VAL A 276 18.12 7.02 7.88
N LYS A 277 17.26 6.80 6.89
CA LYS A 277 17.68 6.53 5.51
C LYS A 277 18.57 7.64 4.97
N ALA A 278 18.11 8.90 5.05
CA ALA A 278 18.88 10.04 4.56
C ALA A 278 20.28 10.09 5.20
N ALA A 279 20.37 9.85 6.52
CA ALA A 279 21.67 9.80 7.21
C ALA A 279 22.56 8.66 6.71
N ILE A 280 22.01 7.47 6.44
CA ILE A 280 22.76 6.33 5.91
C ILE A 280 23.18 6.57 4.44
N ASP A 281 22.27 7.15 3.63
CA ASP A 281 22.53 7.52 2.24
C ASP A 281 23.65 8.58 2.12
N GLU A 282 23.68 9.58 3.03
CA GLU A 282 24.77 10.56 3.12
C GLU A 282 26.12 9.91 3.46
N MET A 283 26.11 8.82 4.21
CA MET A 283 27.30 8.01 4.45
C MET A 283 27.76 7.23 3.22
N GLY A 284 26.99 7.21 2.11
CA GLY A 284 27.35 6.58 0.83
C GLY A 284 26.91 5.12 0.69
N PHE A 285 26.01 4.63 1.54
CA PHE A 285 25.40 3.30 1.42
C PHE A 285 24.09 3.36 0.64
N GLY A 286 23.67 2.24 0.06
CA GLY A 286 22.34 2.11 -0.52
C GLY A 286 21.33 1.70 0.55
N THR A 287 20.14 2.29 0.51
CA THR A 287 19.07 1.95 1.45
C THR A 287 17.79 1.59 0.71
N SER A 288 17.06 0.63 1.24
CA SER A 288 15.71 0.27 0.79
C SER A 288 14.82 -0.06 1.98
N SER A 289 13.53 0.23 1.87
CA SER A 289 12.54 -0.09 2.90
C SER A 289 11.18 -0.40 2.27
N LEU A 290 10.34 -1.17 2.96
CA LEU A 290 8.96 -1.36 2.54
C LEU A 290 8.18 -0.03 2.56
N GLN A 291 8.59 0.91 3.41
CA GLN A 291 8.02 2.26 3.45
C GLN A 291 8.21 2.99 2.10
N ASP A 292 9.34 2.82 1.41
CA ASP A 292 9.56 3.43 0.09
C ASP A 292 8.59 2.89 -0.95
N ALA A 293 8.33 1.58 -0.91
CA ALA A 293 7.36 0.96 -1.81
C ALA A 293 5.94 1.48 -1.57
N VAL A 294 5.56 1.66 -0.29
CA VAL A 294 4.30 2.32 0.08
C VAL A 294 4.24 3.74 -0.46
N GLU A 295 5.28 4.56 -0.23
CA GLU A 295 5.34 5.94 -0.71
C GLU A 295 5.28 6.04 -2.24
N GLN A 296 5.97 5.13 -2.95
CA GLN A 296 5.92 5.08 -4.41
C GLN A 296 4.53 4.72 -4.92
N ALA A 297 3.89 3.73 -4.30
CA ALA A 297 2.53 3.35 -4.66
C ALA A 297 1.52 4.47 -4.35
N GLU A 298 1.68 5.19 -3.23
CA GLU A 298 0.88 6.37 -2.90
C GLU A 298 1.05 7.50 -3.94
N LYS A 299 2.28 7.79 -4.38
CA LYS A 299 2.55 8.80 -5.42
C LYS A 299 1.89 8.43 -6.76
N GLN A 300 1.97 7.17 -7.17
CA GLN A 300 1.28 6.70 -8.39
C GLN A 300 -0.23 6.87 -8.26
N MET A 301 -0.79 6.53 -7.11
CA MET A 301 -2.22 6.68 -6.84
C MET A 301 -2.66 8.14 -6.87
N GLN A 302 -1.86 9.05 -6.31
CA GLN A 302 -2.13 10.49 -6.36
C GLN A 302 -2.24 11.01 -7.80
N GLN A 303 -1.38 10.55 -8.71
CA GLN A 303 -1.45 10.93 -10.13
C GLN A 303 -2.80 10.51 -10.76
N ILE A 304 -3.23 9.28 -10.48
CA ILE A 304 -4.54 8.77 -10.94
C ILE A 304 -5.67 9.60 -10.33
N GLN A 305 -5.58 9.93 -9.04
CA GLN A 305 -6.57 10.78 -8.37
C GLN A 305 -6.66 12.18 -8.98
N TYR A 306 -5.54 12.81 -9.35
CA TYR A 306 -5.56 14.11 -10.04
C TYR A 306 -6.28 14.04 -11.40
N LEU A 307 -6.03 12.99 -12.19
CA LEU A 307 -6.71 12.81 -13.48
C LEU A 307 -8.23 12.60 -13.30
N LEU A 308 -8.62 11.71 -12.40
CA LEU A 308 -10.04 11.45 -12.11
C LEU A 308 -10.71 12.69 -11.48
N GLY A 309 -9.99 13.41 -10.62
CA GLY A 309 -10.44 14.67 -10.03
C GLY A 309 -10.71 15.75 -11.06
N ALA A 310 -9.86 15.86 -12.08
CA ALA A 310 -10.07 16.78 -13.19
C ALA A 310 -11.36 16.44 -13.97
N ILE A 311 -11.60 15.15 -14.25
CA ILE A 311 -12.84 14.69 -14.92
C ILE A 311 -14.07 15.01 -14.06
N GLY A 312 -14.02 14.72 -12.77
CA GLY A 312 -15.09 15.05 -11.81
C GLY A 312 -15.34 16.56 -11.73
N GLY A 313 -14.27 17.35 -11.71
CA GLY A 313 -14.32 18.81 -11.71
C GLY A 313 -15.00 19.39 -12.96
N VAL A 314 -14.64 18.89 -14.13
CA VAL A 314 -15.30 19.28 -15.41
C VAL A 314 -16.77 18.91 -15.37
N SER A 315 -17.12 17.72 -14.89
CA SER A 315 -18.53 17.29 -14.76
C SER A 315 -19.32 18.20 -13.85
N LEU A 316 -18.75 18.60 -12.70
CA LEU A 316 -19.40 19.57 -11.80
C LEU A 316 -19.53 20.96 -12.42
N LEU A 317 -18.56 21.40 -13.21
CA LEU A 317 -18.63 22.67 -13.91
C LEU A 317 -19.77 22.69 -14.93
N VAL A 318 -19.93 21.60 -15.69
CA VAL A 318 -21.07 21.43 -16.63
C VAL A 318 -22.40 21.45 -15.86
N ALA A 319 -22.48 20.74 -14.72
CA ALA A 319 -23.66 20.76 -13.86
C ALA A 319 -23.94 22.18 -13.34
N ALA A 320 -22.92 22.92 -12.91
CA ALA A 320 -23.06 24.30 -12.44
C ALA A 320 -23.63 25.25 -13.51
N ILE A 321 -23.15 25.14 -14.76
CA ILE A 321 -23.69 25.88 -15.91
C ILE A 321 -25.14 25.46 -16.16
N GLY A 322 -25.47 24.17 -16.07
CA GLY A 322 -26.83 23.65 -16.21
C GLY A 322 -27.77 24.21 -15.15
N ILE A 323 -27.35 24.30 -13.89
CA ILE A 323 -28.11 24.91 -12.80
C ILE A 323 -28.35 26.40 -13.12
N MET A 324 -27.31 27.14 -13.48
CA MET A 324 -27.39 28.57 -13.80
C MET A 324 -28.40 28.83 -14.93
N ASN A 325 -28.31 28.08 -16.03
CA ASN A 325 -29.23 28.22 -17.18
C ASN A 325 -30.68 27.87 -16.76
N THR A 326 -30.88 26.80 -16.01
CA THR A 326 -32.21 26.39 -15.56
C THR A 326 -32.84 27.43 -14.67
N MET A 327 -32.08 27.99 -13.74
CA MET A 327 -32.56 29.04 -12.83
C MET A 327 -32.83 30.35 -13.56
N MET A 328 -31.97 30.74 -14.54
CA MET A 328 -32.22 31.92 -15.37
C MET A 328 -33.54 31.81 -16.11
N MET A 329 -33.80 30.65 -16.72
CA MET A 329 -35.08 30.42 -17.41
C MET A 329 -36.26 30.43 -16.45
N SER A 330 -36.11 29.88 -15.24
CA SER A 330 -37.10 29.92 -14.19
C SER A 330 -37.46 31.34 -13.78
N ILE A 331 -36.46 32.26 -13.72
CA ILE A 331 -36.67 33.65 -13.37
C ILE A 331 -37.45 34.36 -14.52
N TYR A 332 -37.08 34.13 -15.78
CA TYR A 332 -37.79 34.72 -16.91
C TYR A 332 -39.26 34.31 -16.95
N GLU A 333 -39.59 33.05 -16.73
CA GLU A 333 -40.97 32.53 -16.76
C GLU A 333 -41.83 33.03 -15.56
N ARG A 334 -41.18 33.49 -14.47
CA ARG A 334 -41.83 33.97 -13.24
C ARG A 334 -41.61 35.47 -13.00
N THR A 335 -41.20 36.20 -14.01
CA THR A 335 -40.85 37.64 -13.87
C THR A 335 -42.06 38.42 -13.28
N ARG A 336 -43.27 38.13 -13.69
CA ARG A 336 -44.48 38.80 -13.20
C ARG A 336 -44.76 38.44 -11.71
N GLU A 337 -44.65 37.20 -11.30
CA GLU A 337 -44.78 36.79 -9.92
C GLU A 337 -43.78 37.46 -8.99
N ILE A 338 -42.51 37.53 -9.44
CA ILE A 338 -41.41 38.24 -8.74
C ILE A 338 -41.72 39.72 -8.61
N GLY A 339 -42.25 40.35 -9.68
CA GLY A 339 -42.65 41.74 -9.69
C GLY A 339 -43.76 42.03 -8.67
N ILE A 340 -44.80 41.22 -8.63
CA ILE A 340 -45.93 41.35 -7.66
C ILE A 340 -45.43 41.23 -6.23
N ILE A 341 -44.57 40.20 -5.94
CA ILE A 341 -44.01 39.99 -4.61
C ILE A 341 -43.17 41.21 -4.14
N LYS A 342 -42.45 41.87 -5.08
CA LYS A 342 -41.71 43.09 -4.78
C LYS A 342 -42.59 44.28 -4.47
N VAL A 343 -43.68 44.49 -5.25
CA VAL A 343 -44.63 45.57 -4.99
C VAL A 343 -45.31 45.39 -3.62
N LEU A 344 -45.55 44.16 -3.22
CA LEU A 344 -46.09 43.81 -1.88
C LEU A 344 -45.06 44.03 -0.74
N GLY A 345 -43.88 44.60 -1.00
CA GLY A 345 -42.89 44.98 0.02
C GLY A 345 -41.99 43.85 0.49
N CYS A 346 -41.81 42.78 -0.28
CA CYS A 346 -40.89 41.71 0.06
C CYS A 346 -39.42 42.22 0.00
N ARG A 347 -38.63 41.89 1.04
CA ARG A 347 -37.18 42.24 1.06
C ARG A 347 -36.46 41.52 -0.08
N MET A 348 -35.53 42.23 -0.75
CA MET A 348 -34.74 41.68 -1.85
C MET A 348 -33.95 40.43 -1.45
N SER A 349 -33.43 40.38 -0.21
CA SER A 349 -32.73 39.21 0.32
C SER A 349 -33.60 37.95 0.42
N ASN A 350 -34.92 38.12 0.67
CA ASN A 350 -35.84 36.97 0.70
C ASN A 350 -36.04 36.37 -0.71
N ILE A 351 -36.05 37.21 -1.74
CA ILE A 351 -36.13 36.77 -3.14
C ILE A 351 -34.89 35.98 -3.51
N ALA A 352 -33.69 36.52 -3.21
CA ALA A 352 -32.45 35.78 -3.44
C ALA A 352 -32.41 34.45 -2.64
N GLY A 353 -32.84 34.51 -1.36
CA GLY A 353 -32.92 33.35 -0.51
C GLY A 353 -33.80 32.23 -1.08
N LEU A 354 -34.95 32.58 -1.69
CA LEU A 354 -35.82 31.62 -2.34
C LEU A 354 -35.11 30.87 -3.47
N PHE A 355 -34.40 31.58 -4.37
CA PHE A 355 -33.67 30.97 -5.46
C PHE A 355 -32.42 30.17 -4.97
N LEU A 356 -31.74 30.65 -3.93
CA LEU A 356 -30.65 29.89 -3.31
C LEU A 356 -31.15 28.60 -2.63
N CYS A 357 -32.35 28.61 -2.05
CA CYS A 357 -32.99 27.39 -1.55
C CYS A 357 -33.33 26.41 -2.66
N GLU A 358 -33.83 26.92 -3.83
CA GLU A 358 -34.07 26.06 -5.02
C GLU A 358 -32.75 25.40 -5.49
N ALA A 359 -31.66 26.18 -5.56
CA ALA A 359 -30.33 25.65 -5.90
C ALA A 359 -29.85 24.61 -4.85
N ALA A 360 -30.00 24.92 -3.58
CA ALA A 360 -29.62 24.03 -2.50
C ALA A 360 -30.36 22.68 -2.57
N TYR A 361 -31.65 22.66 -2.91
CA TYR A 361 -32.38 21.43 -3.13
C TYR A 361 -31.84 20.62 -4.32
N ILE A 362 -31.50 21.27 -5.44
CA ILE A 362 -30.87 20.59 -6.59
C ILE A 362 -29.56 19.94 -6.15
N GLY A 363 -28.72 20.67 -5.40
CA GLY A 363 -27.47 20.13 -4.85
C GLY A 363 -27.67 18.98 -3.86
N PHE A 364 -28.66 19.11 -2.97
CA PHE A 364 -28.98 18.08 -1.99
C PHE A 364 -29.49 16.78 -2.66
N PHE A 365 -30.47 16.86 -3.55
CA PHE A 365 -30.96 15.69 -4.24
C PHE A 365 -29.93 15.09 -5.19
N GLY A 366 -29.16 15.92 -5.90
CA GLY A 366 -28.06 15.46 -6.75
C GLY A 366 -26.97 14.78 -5.94
N GLY A 367 -26.56 15.38 -4.83
CA GLY A 367 -25.58 14.81 -3.89
C GLY A 367 -26.05 13.52 -3.24
N ALA A 368 -27.29 13.46 -2.75
CA ALA A 368 -27.86 12.27 -2.11
C ALA A 368 -27.98 11.10 -3.10
N LEU A 369 -28.52 11.35 -4.31
CA LEU A 369 -28.60 10.33 -5.36
C LEU A 369 -27.19 9.92 -5.84
N GLY A 370 -26.27 10.87 -6.00
CA GLY A 370 -24.87 10.61 -6.35
C GLY A 370 -24.17 9.73 -5.31
N LEU A 371 -24.38 9.98 -4.02
CA LEU A 371 -23.90 9.12 -2.94
C LEU A 371 -24.52 7.72 -3.01
N GLY A 372 -25.83 7.60 -3.22
CA GLY A 372 -26.50 6.30 -3.38
C GLY A 372 -25.88 5.48 -4.51
N ILE A 373 -25.66 6.10 -5.66
CA ILE A 373 -24.98 5.47 -6.81
C ILE A 373 -23.52 5.11 -6.45
N SER A 374 -22.82 5.98 -5.73
CA SER A 374 -21.43 5.70 -5.30
C SER A 374 -21.34 4.49 -4.38
N TYR A 375 -22.28 4.33 -3.43
CA TYR A 375 -22.34 3.14 -2.58
C TYR A 375 -22.63 1.88 -3.41
N GLY A 376 -23.54 1.97 -4.38
CA GLY A 376 -23.83 0.87 -5.32
C GLY A 376 -22.59 0.48 -6.13
N LEU A 377 -21.91 1.45 -6.75
CA LEU A 377 -20.69 1.22 -7.51
C LEU A 377 -19.56 0.68 -6.63
N SER A 378 -19.37 1.20 -5.42
CA SER A 378 -18.41 0.70 -4.44
C SER A 378 -18.68 -0.77 -4.10
N GLY A 379 -19.93 -1.16 -3.93
CA GLY A 379 -20.34 -2.56 -3.71
C GLY A 379 -19.99 -3.46 -4.88
N VAL A 380 -20.26 -3.01 -6.12
CA VAL A 380 -19.91 -3.73 -7.35
C VAL A 380 -18.40 -3.87 -7.50
N ILE A 381 -17.64 -2.80 -7.28
CA ILE A 381 -16.16 -2.84 -7.32
C ILE A 381 -15.63 -3.84 -6.31
N ASN A 382 -16.12 -3.81 -5.07
CA ASN A 382 -15.68 -4.74 -4.02
C ASN A 382 -16.03 -6.20 -4.34
N MET A 383 -17.12 -6.44 -5.07
CA MET A 383 -17.51 -7.80 -5.49
C MET A 383 -16.58 -8.35 -6.57
N PHE A 384 -16.17 -7.52 -7.55
CA PHE A 384 -15.35 -7.98 -8.67
C PHE A 384 -13.83 -7.87 -8.41
N VAL A 385 -13.40 -6.86 -7.68
CA VAL A 385 -11.98 -6.53 -7.48
C VAL A 385 -11.52 -6.81 -6.05
N GLY A 386 -12.43 -6.98 -5.12
CA GLY A 386 -12.12 -7.23 -3.69
C GLY A 386 -11.28 -8.50 -3.46
N ALA A 387 -11.44 -9.52 -4.31
CA ALA A 387 -10.61 -10.73 -4.28
C ALA A 387 -9.12 -10.47 -4.61
N SER A 388 -8.81 -9.38 -5.33
CA SER A 388 -7.43 -8.95 -5.65
C SER A 388 -6.83 -8.04 -4.57
N GLY A 389 -7.46 -7.91 -3.41
CA GLY A 389 -6.97 -7.09 -2.30
C GLY A 389 -7.35 -5.61 -2.34
N PHE A 390 -7.98 -5.13 -3.42
CA PHE A 390 -8.40 -3.72 -3.53
C PHE A 390 -9.83 -3.55 -3.03
N LYS A 391 -10.02 -2.65 -2.04
CA LYS A 391 -11.33 -2.35 -1.48
C LYS A 391 -11.68 -0.88 -1.70
N SER A 392 -12.91 -0.60 -2.13
CA SER A 392 -13.48 0.75 -2.13
C SER A 392 -14.17 0.99 -0.80
N VAL A 393 -13.77 2.02 -0.07
CA VAL A 393 -14.32 2.37 1.25
C VAL A 393 -14.83 3.79 1.23
N ILE A 394 -16.10 3.99 1.52
CA ILE A 394 -16.73 5.32 1.65
C ILE A 394 -16.93 5.62 3.14
N PRO A 395 -15.99 6.31 3.81
CA PRO A 395 -16.15 6.68 5.20
C PRO A 395 -17.22 7.76 5.36
N LEU A 396 -17.85 7.81 6.52
CA LEU A 396 -18.97 8.71 6.80
C LEU A 396 -18.60 10.20 6.60
N TYR A 397 -17.38 10.60 6.94
CA TYR A 397 -16.91 11.98 6.73
C TYR A 397 -16.85 12.37 5.24
N LEU A 398 -16.51 11.41 4.36
CA LEU A 398 -16.52 11.63 2.91
C LEU A 398 -17.96 11.79 2.40
N ALA A 399 -18.89 10.96 2.86
CA ALA A 399 -20.29 11.03 2.47
C ALA A 399 -20.93 12.37 2.87
N VAL A 400 -20.73 12.82 4.11
CA VAL A 400 -21.21 14.10 4.61
C VAL A 400 -20.53 15.28 3.89
N GLY A 401 -19.21 15.18 3.69
CA GLY A 401 -18.45 16.19 2.97
C GLY A 401 -18.88 16.34 1.51
N ALA A 402 -19.12 15.23 0.80
CA ALA A 402 -19.58 15.25 -0.59
C ALA A 402 -20.99 15.83 -0.71
N LEU A 403 -21.90 15.51 0.20
CA LEU A 403 -23.24 16.10 0.25
C LEU A 403 -23.17 17.61 0.50
N GLY A 404 -22.38 18.05 1.48
CA GLY A 404 -22.16 19.47 1.75
C GLY A 404 -21.54 20.20 0.57
N PHE A 405 -20.55 19.58 -0.08
CA PHE A 405 -19.88 20.14 -1.25
C PHE A 405 -20.83 20.27 -2.45
N SER A 406 -21.70 19.29 -2.73
CA SER A 406 -22.68 19.36 -3.80
C SER A 406 -23.70 20.49 -3.59
N VAL A 407 -24.16 20.67 -2.35
CA VAL A 407 -25.06 21.78 -1.99
C VAL A 407 -24.34 23.11 -2.19
N LEU A 408 -23.09 23.24 -1.75
CA LEU A 408 -22.29 24.44 -1.89
C LEU A 408 -22.08 24.81 -3.35
N VAL A 409 -21.67 23.88 -4.20
CA VAL A 409 -21.51 24.09 -5.66
C VAL A 409 -22.81 24.55 -6.30
N ALA A 410 -23.94 23.90 -5.97
CA ALA A 410 -25.24 24.30 -6.49
C ALA A 410 -25.64 25.72 -6.05
N MET A 411 -25.41 26.07 -4.79
CA MET A 411 -25.68 27.44 -4.28
C MET A 411 -24.80 28.51 -4.96
N ILE A 412 -23.52 28.22 -5.16
CA ILE A 412 -22.62 29.14 -5.90
C ILE A 412 -23.10 29.33 -7.33
N SER A 413 -23.51 28.24 -8.00
CA SER A 413 -24.05 28.28 -9.36
C SER A 413 -25.36 29.08 -9.45
N GLY A 414 -26.20 29.00 -8.41
CA GLY A 414 -27.45 29.75 -8.27
C GLY A 414 -27.29 31.21 -7.86
N LEU A 415 -26.09 31.64 -7.43
CA LEU A 415 -25.87 32.98 -6.89
C LEU A 415 -26.09 34.07 -7.96
N TYR A 416 -25.53 33.89 -9.16
CA TYR A 416 -25.70 34.87 -10.26
C TYR A 416 -27.17 35.04 -10.67
N PRO A 417 -27.95 33.96 -10.93
CA PRO A 417 -29.39 34.10 -11.19
C PRO A 417 -30.15 34.76 -10.04
N ALA A 418 -29.87 34.37 -8.79
CA ALA A 418 -30.52 34.96 -7.61
C ALA A 418 -30.29 36.47 -7.51
N LEU A 419 -29.05 36.95 -7.74
CA LEU A 419 -28.73 38.35 -7.76
C LEU A 419 -29.44 39.09 -8.92
N ARG A 420 -29.60 38.46 -10.07
CA ARG A 420 -30.32 39.04 -11.22
C ARG A 420 -31.81 39.14 -10.91
N ALA A 421 -32.43 38.17 -10.26
CA ALA A 421 -33.82 38.24 -9.81
C ALA A 421 -34.07 39.40 -8.84
N MET A 422 -33.08 39.70 -7.95
CA MET A 422 -33.17 40.85 -7.07
C MET A 422 -33.17 42.20 -7.82
N ARG A 423 -32.48 42.28 -8.95
CA ARG A 423 -32.35 43.53 -9.75
C ARG A 423 -33.47 43.77 -10.74
N LEU A 424 -34.41 42.85 -10.93
CA LEU A 424 -35.57 43.06 -11.82
C LEU A 424 -36.42 44.24 -11.37
N SER A 425 -36.75 45.16 -12.29
CA SER A 425 -37.63 46.28 -12.00
C SER A 425 -39.10 45.80 -11.87
N PRO A 426 -39.80 46.14 -10.77
CA PRO A 426 -41.21 45.77 -10.63
C PRO A 426 -42.10 46.29 -11.72
N LEU A 427 -41.85 47.55 -12.20
CA LEU A 427 -42.62 48.19 -13.24
C LEU A 427 -42.50 47.47 -14.60
N THR A 428 -41.29 47.12 -14.98
CA THR A 428 -41.04 46.37 -16.23
C THR A 428 -41.58 44.93 -16.15
N ALA A 429 -41.52 44.32 -14.95
CA ALA A 429 -41.96 42.98 -14.74
C ALA A 429 -43.52 42.81 -14.85
N ILE A 430 -44.27 43.86 -14.57
CA ILE A 430 -45.74 43.85 -14.64
C ILE A 430 -46.24 44.31 -16.02
N ARG A 431 -45.45 45.18 -16.73
CA ARG A 431 -45.86 45.78 -18.00
C ARG A 431 -45.50 44.93 -19.25
N ASN A 432 -44.62 43.99 -19.13
CA ASN A 432 -44.33 43.08 -20.25
C ASN A 432 -45.43 42.02 -20.34
N GLU A 433 -46.32 42.16 -21.28
CA GLU A 433 -47.11 41.11 -21.88
C GLU A 433 -46.29 40.27 -22.81
#